data_f04ed95bf33f1d8b877affdaa3413ea4
#
_entry.id   f04ed95bf33f1d8b877affdaa3413ea4
#
_cell.length_a   1.000
_cell.length_b   1.000
_cell.length_c   1.000
_cell.angle_alpha   90.00
_cell.angle_beta   90.00
_cell.angle_gamma   90.00
#
_symmetry.space_group_name_H-M   'P 1'
#
loop_
_entity.id
_entity.type
_entity.pdbx_description
1 polymer ?
#
loop_
_entity_poly.entity_id
_entity_poly.type
_entity_poly.pdbx_seq_one_letter_code
_entity_poly.pdbx_strand_id
1 'polypeptide(L)'
;MICNLNNANDIIKSEGLDVLVISYGGCCSNTLVDYLEKNNFKCRTKIWFKILCHCPEYIECDIPIIYVYDNPIKSFLSMKNRGKGFWGTNQKKMSNDTNVVLSDNKLIELMINQFNNWTNIKRSNVCVIKSCELFENNIVDKLEFFLKKKLYHFPIPYKNPKTNIESIKSIKLFEKYKLEIDRINNFVI
;
A
#
# COMPACT_ATOMS: atom_id res chain seq x y z
N MET A 1 -2.81 5.31 -17.67
CA MET A 1 -2.27 3.98 -17.95
C MET A 1 -2.61 3.11 -16.74
N ILE A 2 -3.24 2.00 -17.00
CA ILE A 2 -3.74 1.04 -16.02
C ILE A 2 -2.58 0.11 -15.66
N CYS A 3 -2.57 -0.43 -14.44
CA CYS A 3 -1.68 -1.53 -14.08
C CYS A 3 -2.10 -2.75 -14.91
N ASN A 4 -1.49 -2.94 -16.06
CA ASN A 4 -1.71 -4.16 -16.84
C ASN A 4 -0.92 -5.28 -16.16
N LEU A 5 -1.61 -6.10 -15.38
CA LEU A 5 -1.03 -7.22 -14.63
C LEU A 5 -0.28 -8.20 -15.54
N ASN A 6 -0.72 -8.34 -16.80
CA ASN A 6 -0.05 -9.19 -17.78
C ASN A 6 1.39 -8.73 -18.11
N ASN A 7 1.71 -7.46 -17.88
CA ASN A 7 3.05 -6.90 -18.16
C ASN A 7 3.83 -6.60 -16.87
N ALA A 8 3.35 -7.02 -15.71
CA ALA A 8 3.99 -6.69 -14.43
C ALA A 8 5.42 -7.25 -14.36
N ASN A 9 5.61 -8.50 -14.76
CA ASN A 9 6.95 -9.13 -14.78
C ASN A 9 7.91 -8.46 -15.77
N ASP A 10 7.41 -8.01 -16.92
CA ASP A 10 8.23 -7.27 -17.89
C ASP A 10 8.66 -5.92 -17.32
N ILE A 11 7.76 -5.25 -16.60
CA ILE A 11 8.08 -4.00 -15.89
C ILE A 11 9.12 -4.25 -14.80
N ILE A 12 8.93 -5.28 -13.97
CA ILE A 12 9.87 -5.65 -12.89
C ILE A 12 11.26 -5.90 -13.48
N LYS A 13 11.36 -6.73 -14.52
CA LYS A 13 12.62 -7.07 -15.17
C LYS A 13 13.27 -5.86 -15.86
N SER A 14 12.51 -5.14 -16.68
CA SER A 14 13.04 -4.00 -17.44
C SER A 14 13.49 -2.84 -16.55
N GLU A 15 12.82 -2.66 -15.42
CA GLU A 15 13.20 -1.66 -14.43
C GLU A 15 14.23 -2.19 -13.44
N GLY A 16 14.47 -3.51 -13.39
CA GLY A 16 15.41 -4.16 -12.44
C GLY A 16 14.98 -3.91 -11.00
N LEU A 17 13.70 -4.16 -10.66
CA LEU A 17 13.21 -4.00 -9.30
C LEU A 17 13.64 -5.17 -8.43
N ASP A 18 14.10 -4.87 -7.20
CA ASP A 18 14.51 -5.86 -6.20
C ASP A 18 13.36 -6.25 -5.28
N VAL A 19 12.44 -5.33 -5.05
CA VAL A 19 11.27 -5.52 -4.17
C VAL A 19 10.12 -4.62 -4.63
N LEU A 20 8.89 -5.13 -4.54
CA LEU A 20 7.68 -4.32 -4.73
C LEU A 20 7.11 -3.89 -3.39
N VAL A 21 6.75 -2.61 -3.27
CA VAL A 21 5.96 -2.10 -2.15
C VAL A 21 4.59 -1.71 -2.67
N ILE A 22 3.57 -2.44 -2.25
CA ILE A 22 2.18 -2.29 -2.68
C ILE A 22 1.35 -1.70 -1.55
N SER A 23 0.42 -0.83 -1.89
CA SER A 23 -0.54 -0.26 -0.94
C SER A 23 -1.70 0.40 -1.67
N TYR A 24 -2.82 0.63 -1.00
CA TYR A 24 -3.89 1.47 -1.56
C TYR A 24 -3.61 2.99 -1.44
N GLY A 25 -2.49 3.37 -0.83
CA GLY A 25 -2.10 4.76 -0.60
C GLY A 25 -2.54 5.30 0.75
N GLY A 26 -1.88 6.37 1.20
CA GLY A 26 -2.18 6.98 2.50
C GLY A 26 -1.67 6.24 3.74
N CYS A 27 -0.95 5.12 3.57
CA CYS A 27 -0.47 4.21 4.62
C CYS A 27 1.07 4.17 4.76
N CYS A 28 1.74 5.30 4.59
CA CYS A 28 3.19 5.45 4.80
C CYS A 28 4.09 4.59 3.91
N SER A 29 3.57 3.95 2.84
CA SER A 29 4.37 3.10 1.94
C SER A 29 5.58 3.81 1.33
N ASN A 30 5.49 5.12 1.05
CA ASN A 30 6.64 5.90 0.58
C ASN A 30 7.77 5.98 1.61
N THR A 31 7.44 6.04 2.90
CA THR A 31 8.44 6.05 3.98
C THR A 31 9.22 4.73 4.02
N LEU A 32 8.52 3.60 3.83
CA LEU A 32 9.17 2.29 3.69
C LEU A 32 10.03 2.21 2.43
N VAL A 33 9.53 2.69 1.29
CA VAL A 33 10.30 2.72 0.04
C VAL A 33 11.58 3.56 0.21
N ASP A 34 11.49 4.76 0.80
CA ASP A 34 12.66 5.60 1.08
C ASP A 34 13.69 4.88 1.98
N TYR A 35 13.21 4.10 2.96
CA TYR A 35 14.06 3.30 3.83
C TYR A 35 14.76 2.16 3.07
N LEU A 36 14.02 1.42 2.24
CA LEU A 36 14.56 0.32 1.45
C LEU A 36 15.57 0.81 0.40
N GLU A 37 15.30 1.93 -0.25
CA GLU A 37 16.23 2.54 -1.22
C GLU A 37 17.55 2.99 -0.57
N LYS A 38 17.51 3.49 0.67
CA LYS A 38 18.72 3.76 1.47
C LYS A 38 19.49 2.49 1.80
N ASN A 39 18.86 1.34 1.79
CA ASN A 39 19.45 0.02 1.95
C ASN A 39 19.82 -0.65 0.61
N ASN A 40 19.93 0.13 -0.46
CA ASN A 40 20.29 -0.32 -1.80
C ASN A 40 19.32 -1.34 -2.40
N PHE A 41 18.02 -1.20 -2.14
CA PHE A 41 16.97 -1.88 -2.88
C PHE A 41 16.39 -0.93 -3.92
N LYS A 42 16.11 -1.45 -5.09
CA LYS A 42 15.39 -0.71 -6.11
C LYS A 42 13.90 -1.01 -6.03
N CYS A 43 13.14 -0.05 -5.51
CA CYS A 43 11.70 -0.20 -5.23
C CYS A 43 10.82 0.63 -6.18
N ARG A 44 11.39 1.61 -6.88
CA ARG A 44 10.63 2.54 -7.72
C ARG A 44 10.94 2.35 -9.19
N THR A 45 9.89 2.45 -10.01
CA THR A 45 10.04 2.53 -11.46
C THR A 45 10.49 3.94 -11.87
N LYS A 46 11.35 4.04 -12.88
CA LYS A 46 11.78 5.32 -13.46
C LYS A 46 10.63 6.08 -14.12
N ILE A 47 9.64 5.38 -14.58
CA ILE A 47 8.49 5.93 -15.29
C ILE A 47 7.29 5.91 -14.34
N TRP A 48 6.87 7.07 -13.87
CA TRP A 48 5.71 7.28 -13.00
C TRP A 48 4.42 6.58 -13.45
N PHE A 49 4.30 6.29 -14.75
CA PHE A 49 3.12 5.70 -15.35
C PHE A 49 3.05 4.17 -15.22
N LYS A 50 4.16 3.52 -14.95
CA LYS A 50 4.26 2.05 -14.76
C LYS A 50 4.18 1.64 -13.29
N ILE A 51 3.39 2.34 -12.50
CA ILE A 51 3.42 2.15 -11.05
C ILE A 51 2.63 0.91 -10.66
N LEU A 52 3.33 -0.13 -10.26
CA LEU A 52 2.75 -1.34 -9.69
C LEU A 52 2.29 -1.16 -8.23
N CYS A 53 2.66 -0.06 -7.57
CA CYS A 53 2.45 0.19 -6.14
C CYS A 53 0.98 0.25 -5.68
N HIS A 54 0.02 0.34 -6.60
CA HIS A 54 -1.42 0.35 -6.30
C HIS A 54 -2.17 -0.77 -7.02
N CYS A 55 -1.48 -1.85 -7.38
CA CYS A 55 -2.13 -2.99 -8.02
C CYS A 55 -3.31 -3.51 -7.19
N PRO A 56 -4.48 -3.74 -7.83
CA PRO A 56 -5.69 -4.17 -7.12
C PRO A 56 -5.58 -5.60 -6.57
N GLU A 57 -4.75 -6.43 -7.18
CA GLU A 57 -4.63 -7.85 -6.86
C GLU A 57 -3.18 -8.33 -6.96
N TYR A 58 -2.94 -9.55 -6.52
CA TYR A 58 -1.63 -10.16 -6.50
C TYR A 58 -0.98 -10.21 -7.88
N ILE A 59 0.31 -9.92 -7.90
CA ILE A 59 1.17 -10.04 -9.07
C ILE A 59 2.04 -11.27 -8.87
N GLU A 60 1.90 -12.25 -9.74
CA GLU A 60 2.78 -13.41 -9.74
C GLU A 60 4.17 -13.00 -10.25
N CYS A 61 5.15 -13.02 -9.34
CA CYS A 61 6.53 -12.65 -9.65
C CYS A 61 7.50 -13.30 -8.65
N ASP A 62 8.79 -13.34 -9.05
CA ASP A 62 9.84 -13.98 -8.27
C ASP A 62 10.45 -13.06 -7.20
N ILE A 63 10.18 -11.76 -7.25
CA ILE A 63 10.72 -10.82 -6.26
C ILE A 63 9.83 -10.70 -5.02
N PRO A 64 10.41 -10.35 -3.85
CA PRO A 64 9.64 -10.07 -2.64
C PRO A 64 8.65 -8.93 -2.84
N ILE A 65 7.47 -9.06 -2.24
CA ILE A 65 6.43 -8.03 -2.22
C ILE A 65 6.11 -7.67 -0.78
N ILE A 66 6.10 -6.39 -0.47
CA ILE A 66 5.66 -5.89 0.83
C ILE A 66 4.33 -5.14 0.62
N TYR A 67 3.26 -5.70 1.18
CA TYR A 67 1.94 -5.07 1.16
C TYR A 67 1.73 -4.26 2.43
N VAL A 68 1.61 -2.94 2.28
CA VAL A 68 1.41 -2.00 3.40
C VAL A 68 -0.04 -1.52 3.43
N TYR A 69 -0.68 -1.66 4.58
CA TYR A 69 -2.06 -1.22 4.79
C TYR A 69 -2.23 -0.39 6.07
N ASP A 70 -3.35 0.30 6.20
CA ASP A 70 -3.80 1.02 7.40
C ASP A 70 -5.34 0.96 7.44
N ASN A 71 -5.94 1.63 8.41
CA ASN A 71 -7.38 1.89 8.40
C ASN A 71 -7.79 2.58 7.09
N PRO A 72 -8.73 2.02 6.30
CA PRO A 72 -9.12 2.58 5.00
C PRO A 72 -9.64 4.02 5.08
N ILE A 73 -10.37 4.38 6.14
CA ILE A 73 -10.88 5.76 6.31
C ILE A 73 -9.74 6.73 6.61
N LYS A 74 -8.80 6.34 7.47
CA LYS A 74 -7.61 7.15 7.77
C LYS A 74 -6.78 7.39 6.50
N SER A 75 -6.58 6.35 5.71
CA SER A 75 -5.89 6.43 4.42
C SER A 75 -6.65 7.27 3.40
N PHE A 76 -7.98 7.12 3.33
CA PHE A 76 -8.86 7.93 2.51
C PHE A 76 -8.72 9.43 2.84
N LEU A 77 -8.80 9.82 4.12
CA LEU A 77 -8.66 11.21 4.54
C LEU A 77 -7.26 11.76 4.22
N SER A 78 -6.22 10.95 4.44
CA SER A 78 -4.85 11.31 4.08
C SER A 78 -4.69 11.59 2.59
N MET A 79 -5.36 10.81 1.73
CA MET A 79 -5.32 11.04 0.29
C MET A 79 -6.17 12.23 -0.13
N LYS A 80 -7.36 12.40 0.45
CA LYS A 80 -8.23 13.55 0.17
C LYS A 80 -7.55 14.88 0.47
N ASN A 81 -6.85 14.96 1.58
CA ASN A 81 -6.09 16.14 1.99
C ASN A 81 -4.96 16.51 1.00
N ARG A 82 -4.53 15.59 0.15
CA ARG A 82 -3.55 15.82 -0.93
C ARG A 82 -4.18 16.32 -2.22
N GLY A 83 -5.50 16.31 -2.31
CA GLY A 83 -6.27 16.79 -3.46
C GLY A 83 -6.68 15.70 -4.45
N LYS A 84 -7.65 16.06 -5.32
CA LYS A 84 -8.33 15.14 -6.24
C LYS A 84 -7.39 14.43 -7.21
N GLY A 85 -6.28 15.05 -7.60
CA GLY A 85 -5.30 14.43 -8.49
C GLY A 85 -4.68 13.16 -7.91
N PHE A 86 -4.46 13.11 -6.59
CA PHE A 86 -3.89 11.93 -5.92
C PHE A 86 -4.90 10.80 -5.75
N TRP A 87 -6.04 11.08 -5.10
CA TRP A 87 -7.00 10.02 -4.82
C TRP A 87 -7.70 9.51 -6.10
N GLY A 88 -7.95 10.38 -7.09
CA GLY A 88 -8.47 9.97 -8.38
C GLY A 88 -7.51 9.08 -9.16
N THR A 89 -6.21 9.37 -9.14
CA THR A 89 -5.18 8.52 -9.73
C THR A 89 -5.13 7.16 -9.05
N ASN A 90 -5.20 7.11 -7.71
CA ASN A 90 -5.21 5.86 -6.97
C ASN A 90 -6.46 5.03 -7.25
N GLN A 91 -7.64 5.66 -7.37
CA GLN A 91 -8.86 4.94 -7.77
C GLN A 91 -8.69 4.25 -9.13
N LYS A 92 -8.19 4.97 -10.12
CA LYS A 92 -7.96 4.43 -11.47
C LYS A 92 -6.99 3.25 -11.45
N LYS A 93 -5.93 3.31 -10.64
CA LYS A 93 -4.96 2.22 -10.51
C LYS A 93 -5.55 1.01 -9.80
N MET A 94 -6.24 1.22 -8.67
CA MET A 94 -6.85 0.13 -7.90
C MET A 94 -8.05 -0.51 -8.59
N SER A 95 -8.76 0.21 -9.46
CA SER A 95 -9.85 -0.35 -10.27
C SER A 95 -9.35 -1.04 -11.53
N ASN A 96 -8.11 -0.80 -11.92
CA ASN A 96 -7.57 -1.14 -13.24
C ASN A 96 -8.41 -0.57 -14.40
N ASP A 97 -9.10 0.56 -14.17
CA ASP A 97 -9.98 1.21 -15.14
C ASP A 97 -9.75 2.71 -15.15
N THR A 98 -9.48 3.28 -16.34
CA THR A 98 -9.29 4.73 -16.53
C THR A 98 -10.61 5.50 -16.47
N ASN A 99 -11.73 4.83 -16.70
CA ASN A 99 -13.06 5.41 -16.78
C ASN A 99 -13.86 5.24 -15.49
N VAL A 100 -13.24 4.71 -14.43
CA VAL A 100 -13.91 4.52 -13.14
C VAL A 100 -14.55 5.82 -12.65
N VAL A 101 -15.77 5.72 -12.15
CA VAL A 101 -16.46 6.84 -11.52
C VAL A 101 -15.75 7.22 -10.23
N LEU A 102 -15.16 8.42 -10.21
CA LEU A 102 -14.39 8.91 -9.07
C LEU A 102 -15.33 9.39 -7.96
N SER A 103 -15.46 8.59 -6.89
CA SER A 103 -16.26 8.93 -5.71
C SER A 103 -15.60 8.44 -4.43
N ASP A 104 -16.00 9.02 -3.31
CA ASP A 104 -15.50 8.64 -1.98
C ASP A 104 -15.84 7.20 -1.64
N ASN A 105 -17.08 6.78 -1.88
CA ASN A 105 -17.52 5.41 -1.71
C ASN A 105 -16.67 4.44 -2.53
N LYS A 106 -16.48 4.74 -3.82
CA LYS A 106 -15.70 3.87 -4.71
C LYS A 106 -14.25 3.74 -4.26
N LEU A 107 -13.66 4.81 -3.74
CA LEU A 107 -12.29 4.76 -3.23
C LEU A 107 -12.17 3.80 -2.04
N ILE A 108 -13.10 3.89 -1.08
CA ILE A 108 -13.08 3.01 0.10
C ILE A 108 -13.34 1.55 -0.29
N GLU A 109 -14.30 1.30 -1.20
CA GLU A 109 -14.56 -0.04 -1.73
C GLU A 109 -13.30 -0.64 -2.39
N LEU A 110 -12.60 0.13 -3.20
CA LEU A 110 -11.37 -0.32 -3.85
C LEU A 110 -10.24 -0.60 -2.85
N MET A 111 -10.13 0.19 -1.77
CA MET A 111 -9.16 -0.09 -0.70
C MET A 111 -9.47 -1.40 0.01
N ILE A 112 -10.74 -1.63 0.35
CA ILE A 112 -11.20 -2.87 1.01
C ILE A 112 -10.95 -4.07 0.09
N ASN A 113 -11.30 -3.96 -1.19
CA ASN A 113 -11.09 -5.02 -2.18
C ASN A 113 -9.60 -5.32 -2.36
N GLN A 114 -8.75 -4.30 -2.47
CA GLN A 114 -7.31 -4.49 -2.55
C GLN A 114 -6.79 -5.21 -1.31
N PHE A 115 -7.18 -4.77 -0.11
CA PHE A 115 -6.79 -5.43 1.13
C PHE A 115 -7.16 -6.93 1.10
N ASN A 116 -8.39 -7.26 0.72
CA ASN A 116 -8.84 -8.63 0.64
C ASN A 116 -8.02 -9.46 -0.36
N ASN A 117 -7.79 -8.92 -1.55
CA ASN A 117 -7.04 -9.61 -2.61
C ASN A 117 -5.59 -9.90 -2.20
N TRP A 118 -4.99 -9.02 -1.38
CA TRP A 118 -3.61 -9.18 -0.93
C TRP A 118 -3.46 -10.02 0.34
N THR A 119 -4.51 -10.19 1.14
CA THR A 119 -4.46 -10.85 2.45
C THR A 119 -5.20 -12.18 2.53
N ASN A 120 -6.13 -12.46 1.63
CA ASN A 120 -6.94 -13.69 1.66
C ASN A 120 -6.13 -14.98 1.44
N ILE A 121 -4.99 -14.90 0.79
CA ILE A 121 -4.14 -16.05 0.51
C ILE A 121 -2.73 -15.76 1.01
N LYS A 122 -2.20 -16.62 1.89
CA LYS A 122 -0.79 -16.55 2.31
C LYS A 122 0.11 -16.94 1.14
N ARG A 123 1.12 -16.11 0.88
CA ARG A 123 2.14 -16.34 -0.14
C ARG A 123 3.52 -16.14 0.44
N SER A 124 4.46 -17.02 0.12
CA SER A 124 5.82 -16.98 0.69
C SER A 124 6.61 -15.74 0.28
N ASN A 125 6.29 -15.15 -0.86
CA ASN A 125 6.93 -13.93 -1.36
C ASN A 125 6.18 -12.64 -0.99
N VAL A 126 5.17 -12.69 -0.11
CA VAL A 126 4.40 -11.51 0.33
C VAL A 126 4.54 -11.34 1.85
N CYS A 127 5.05 -10.18 2.26
CA CYS A 127 5.04 -9.71 3.64
C CYS A 127 3.94 -8.65 3.79
N VAL A 128 3.01 -8.88 4.70
CA VAL A 128 1.94 -7.91 5.00
C VAL A 128 2.34 -7.11 6.23
N ILE A 129 2.22 -5.78 6.17
CA ILE A 129 2.63 -4.86 7.24
C ILE A 129 1.54 -3.82 7.46
N LYS A 130 1.07 -3.67 8.69
CA LYS A 130 0.24 -2.54 9.08
C LYS A 130 1.10 -1.29 9.22
N SER A 131 0.62 -0.13 8.80
CA SER A 131 1.44 1.09 8.76
C SER A 131 2.04 1.50 10.11
N CYS A 132 1.38 1.19 11.23
CA CYS A 132 1.92 1.45 12.56
C CYS A 132 3.14 0.57 12.88
N GLU A 133 3.20 -0.67 12.39
CA GLU A 133 4.34 -1.57 12.60
C GLU A 133 5.65 -1.03 11.99
N LEU A 134 5.55 -0.14 10.97
CA LEU A 134 6.74 0.49 10.37
C LEU A 134 7.58 1.30 11.38
N PHE A 135 7.01 1.64 12.51
CA PHE A 135 7.64 2.48 13.54
C PHE A 135 7.95 1.69 14.83
N GLU A 136 7.73 0.38 14.82
CA GLU A 136 8.06 -0.50 15.92
C GLU A 136 9.52 -0.94 15.87
N ASN A 137 10.11 -1.24 17.03
CA ASN A 137 11.52 -1.59 17.14
C ASN A 137 11.91 -2.86 16.37
N ASN A 138 10.97 -3.80 16.21
CA ASN A 138 11.19 -5.10 15.57
C ASN A 138 10.98 -5.09 14.04
N ILE A 139 10.60 -3.96 13.44
CA ILE A 139 10.29 -3.91 12.01
C ILE A 139 11.51 -4.25 11.14
N VAL A 140 12.69 -3.82 11.55
CA VAL A 140 13.92 -4.09 10.81
C VAL A 140 14.21 -5.58 10.78
N ASP A 141 14.10 -6.27 11.92
CA ASP A 141 14.31 -7.72 12.00
C ASP A 141 13.30 -8.49 11.14
N LYS A 142 12.02 -8.07 11.16
CA LYS A 142 10.96 -8.63 10.31
C LYS A 142 11.32 -8.48 8.82
N LEU A 143 11.79 -7.30 8.42
CA LEU A 143 12.19 -7.02 7.04
C LEU A 143 13.44 -7.79 6.63
N GLU A 144 14.47 -7.86 7.49
CA GLU A 144 15.68 -8.64 7.24
C GLU A 144 15.38 -10.14 7.03
N PHE A 145 14.54 -10.71 7.90
CA PHE A 145 14.10 -12.09 7.77
C PHE A 145 13.38 -12.35 6.45
N PHE A 146 12.45 -11.46 6.10
CA PHE A 146 11.66 -11.60 4.87
C PHE A 146 12.51 -11.38 3.60
N LEU A 147 13.33 -10.34 3.58
CA LEU A 147 14.16 -9.98 2.42
C LEU A 147 15.44 -10.79 2.31
N LYS A 148 15.76 -11.60 3.34
CA LYS A 148 17.00 -12.41 3.45
C LYS A 148 18.26 -11.57 3.22
N LYS A 149 18.25 -10.33 3.71
CA LYS A 149 19.33 -9.36 3.56
C LYS A 149 19.45 -8.51 4.81
N LYS A 150 20.68 -8.27 5.27
CA LYS A 150 20.96 -7.35 6.36
C LYS A 150 20.64 -5.91 5.95
N LEU A 151 19.98 -5.18 6.83
CA LEU A 151 19.58 -3.79 6.65
C LEU A 151 20.32 -2.89 7.63
N TYR A 152 20.62 -1.68 7.21
CA TYR A 152 21.11 -0.67 8.14
C TYR A 152 19.97 -0.18 9.02
N HIS A 153 20.22 -0.16 10.33
CA HIS A 153 19.25 0.28 11.33
C HIS A 153 19.20 1.81 11.39
N PHE A 154 18.50 2.44 10.45
CA PHE A 154 18.10 3.84 10.65
C PHE A 154 16.68 3.86 11.21
N PRO A 155 16.36 4.80 12.11
CA PRO A 155 14.98 5.00 12.49
C PRO A 155 14.17 5.36 11.24
N ILE A 156 13.11 4.60 10.97
CA ILE A 156 12.14 4.99 9.95
C ILE A 156 11.46 6.26 10.45
N PRO A 157 11.55 7.39 9.72
CA PRO A 157 11.07 8.66 10.25
C PRO A 157 9.57 8.60 10.51
N TYR A 158 9.16 8.75 11.77
CA TYR A 158 7.75 8.84 12.14
C TYR A 158 7.16 10.13 11.58
N LYS A 159 6.23 10.00 10.65
CA LYS A 159 5.41 11.13 10.20
C LYS A 159 4.09 11.08 10.97
N ASN A 160 3.95 11.96 11.95
CA ASN A 160 2.72 12.08 12.72
C ASN A 160 1.51 12.22 11.76
N PRO A 161 0.56 11.29 11.76
CA PRO A 161 -0.61 11.42 10.90
C PRO A 161 -1.41 12.64 11.33
N LYS A 162 -1.52 13.63 10.43
CA LYS A 162 -2.32 14.86 10.65
C LYS A 162 -3.83 14.59 10.72
N THR A 163 -4.25 13.35 10.77
CA THR A 163 -5.65 12.93 10.71
C THR A 163 -6.16 12.58 12.10
N ASN A 164 -7.01 13.43 12.66
CA ASN A 164 -7.68 13.13 13.92
C ASN A 164 -8.72 12.03 13.71
N ILE A 165 -8.56 10.90 14.42
CA ILE A 165 -9.46 9.74 14.35
C ILE A 165 -10.88 10.09 14.79
N GLU A 166 -11.06 11.08 15.66
CA GLU A 166 -12.40 11.51 16.11
C GLU A 166 -13.21 12.20 15.00
N SER A 167 -12.55 12.89 14.07
CA SER A 167 -13.23 13.43 12.88
C SER A 167 -13.70 12.33 11.92
N ILE A 168 -13.12 11.14 12.02
CA ILE A 168 -13.48 9.96 11.21
C ILE A 168 -14.82 9.37 11.67
N LYS A 169 -15.09 9.34 12.98
CA LYS A 169 -16.33 8.78 13.54
C LYS A 169 -17.58 9.53 13.10
N SER A 170 -17.45 10.79 12.72
CA SER A 170 -18.56 11.62 12.24
C SER A 170 -18.85 11.47 10.74
N ILE A 171 -18.06 10.68 10.00
CA ILE A 171 -18.24 10.51 8.57
C ILE A 171 -19.25 9.38 8.30
N LYS A 172 -20.35 9.68 7.62
CA LYS A 172 -21.37 8.69 7.18
C LYS A 172 -20.78 7.46 6.47
N LEU A 173 -19.61 7.63 5.83
CA LEU A 173 -18.85 6.57 5.18
C LEU A 173 -18.31 5.54 6.17
N PHE A 174 -17.94 5.93 7.38
CA PHE A 174 -17.48 5.00 8.42
C PHE A 174 -18.58 4.02 8.80
N GLU A 175 -19.81 4.52 9.01
CA GLU A 175 -20.95 3.67 9.37
C GLU A 175 -21.26 2.65 8.27
N LYS A 176 -21.21 3.06 7.01
CA LYS A 176 -21.49 2.17 5.88
C LYS A 176 -20.52 0.98 5.77
N TYR A 177 -19.24 1.18 6.10
CA TYR A 177 -18.18 0.16 5.94
C TYR A 177 -17.62 -0.31 7.29
N LYS A 178 -18.33 -0.09 8.39
CA LYS A 178 -17.83 -0.34 9.74
C LYS A 178 -17.31 -1.76 9.94
N LEU A 179 -18.06 -2.76 9.51
CA LEU A 179 -17.68 -4.17 9.70
C LEU A 179 -16.36 -4.52 8.98
N GLU A 180 -16.21 -4.08 7.73
CA GLU A 180 -15.01 -4.32 6.95
C GLU A 180 -13.80 -3.56 7.53
N ILE A 181 -14.03 -2.32 7.99
CA ILE A 181 -12.99 -1.49 8.60
C ILE A 181 -12.53 -2.11 9.92
N ASP A 182 -13.46 -2.57 10.76
CA ASP A 182 -13.14 -3.23 12.02
C ASP A 182 -12.35 -4.53 11.76
N ARG A 183 -12.74 -5.31 10.77
CA ARG A 183 -11.99 -6.51 10.35
C ARG A 183 -10.56 -6.18 9.91
N ILE A 184 -10.37 -5.13 9.12
CA ILE A 184 -9.04 -4.68 8.66
C ILE A 184 -8.20 -4.17 9.84
N ASN A 185 -8.80 -3.41 10.75
CA ASN A 185 -8.11 -2.88 11.92
C ASN A 185 -7.62 -3.99 12.87
N ASN A 186 -8.37 -5.08 12.98
CA ASN A 186 -8.10 -6.21 13.86
C ASN A 186 -7.44 -7.39 13.14
N PHE A 187 -7.02 -7.20 11.89
CA PHE A 187 -6.34 -8.25 11.13
C PHE A 187 -4.99 -8.56 11.77
N VAL A 188 -4.78 -9.84 12.08
CA VAL A 188 -3.54 -10.40 12.63
C VAL A 188 -2.97 -11.37 11.60
N ILE A 189 -1.67 -11.29 11.36
CA ILE A 189 -0.92 -12.08 10.36
C ILE A 189 -0.42 -13.37 10.99
#